data_4c4994bd0865482b1f0cd623c9e7a167
#
_entry.id   4c4994bd0865482b1f0cd623c9e7a167
#
_cell.length_a   1.000
_cell.length_b   1.000
_cell.length_c   1.000
_cell.angle_alpha   90.00
_cell.angle_beta   90.00
_cell.angle_gamma   90.00
#
_symmetry.space_group_name_H-M   'P 1'
#
loop_
_entity.id
_entity.type
_entity.pdbx_description
1 polymer ?
#
loop_
_entity_poly.entity_id
_entity_poly.type
_entity_poly.pdbx_seq_one_letter_code
_entity_poly.pdbx_strand_id
1 'polypeptide(L)'
;MRLTGGRAGGTPLKAPKGARTRPATDRLRESIFSSLGASIEGCKVADLFAGTGSYGLEALSRGAASSTFFETDHAALTCLRQNVQATIRSCNLDIDIAQVVARDVFTPRSNTPSYDLIFLDPPYDVIAENLQLIFEKAINPIALASARVLVELPGNLEPKISDWQILRRIGKARKDKPTALIYERSR
;
A
#
# COMPACT_ATOMS: atom_id res chain seq x y z
N MET A 1 -11.17 3.26 11.47
CA MET A 1 -9.77 3.08 11.02
C MET A 1 -8.98 4.36 11.33
N ARG A 2 -7.71 4.25 11.67
CA ARG A 2 -6.82 5.39 11.99
C ARG A 2 -5.40 5.07 11.58
N LEU A 3 -4.55 6.08 11.44
CA LEU A 3 -3.11 5.89 11.31
C LEU A 3 -2.54 5.33 12.62
N THR A 4 -1.64 4.34 12.52
CA THR A 4 -1.17 3.58 13.68
C THR A 4 0.12 4.15 14.28
N GLY A 5 0.86 4.97 13.52
CA GLY A 5 2.12 5.54 14.00
C GLY A 5 2.64 6.71 13.15
N GLY A 6 3.87 7.12 13.46
CA GLY A 6 4.50 8.28 12.83
C GLY A 6 3.95 9.62 13.33
N ARG A 7 4.24 10.70 12.59
CA ARG A 7 3.88 12.08 12.95
C ARG A 7 2.37 12.33 13.05
N ALA A 8 1.58 11.61 12.22
CA ALA A 8 0.12 11.68 12.20
C ALA A 8 -0.54 10.51 12.94
N GLY A 9 0.18 9.79 13.79
CA GLY A 9 -0.35 8.67 14.56
C GLY A 9 -1.62 9.04 15.31
N GLY A 10 -2.66 8.20 15.25
CA GLY A 10 -3.97 8.45 15.85
C GLY A 10 -4.97 9.20 14.95
N THR A 11 -4.53 9.81 13.85
CA THR A 11 -5.42 10.53 12.93
C THR A 11 -6.49 9.59 12.36
N PRO A 12 -7.79 9.90 12.53
CA PRO A 12 -8.86 9.08 11.99
C PRO A 12 -8.91 9.20 10.46
N LEU A 13 -9.10 8.06 9.80
CA LEU A 13 -9.29 7.98 8.35
C LEU A 13 -10.78 7.79 8.04
N LYS A 14 -11.30 8.64 7.16
CA LYS A 14 -12.65 8.51 6.61
C LYS A 14 -12.71 7.31 5.67
N ALA A 15 -13.85 6.62 5.67
CA ALA A 15 -14.12 5.51 4.78
C ALA A 15 -15.53 5.69 4.16
N PRO A 16 -15.78 5.13 2.96
CA PRO A 16 -17.12 5.14 2.37
C PRO A 16 -18.14 4.52 3.31
N LYS A 17 -19.40 5.00 3.22
CA LYS A 17 -20.52 4.43 4.00
C LYS A 17 -20.66 2.94 3.65
N GLY A 18 -20.75 2.10 4.69
CA GLY A 18 -20.86 0.63 4.53
C GLY A 18 -19.53 -0.11 4.36
N ALA A 19 -18.41 0.57 4.19
CA ALA A 19 -17.10 -0.07 4.21
C ALA A 19 -16.84 -0.67 5.61
N ARG A 20 -16.67 -2.00 5.66
CA ARG A 20 -16.33 -2.70 6.91
C ARG A 20 -14.84 -2.53 7.19
N THR A 21 -14.51 -1.62 8.09
CA THR A 21 -13.17 -1.57 8.67
C THR A 21 -13.01 -2.73 9.65
N ARG A 22 -12.05 -3.61 9.40
CA ARG A 22 -11.78 -4.76 10.28
C ARG A 22 -10.67 -4.39 11.27
N PRO A 23 -10.88 -4.52 12.60
CA PRO A 23 -9.81 -4.29 13.59
C PRO A 23 -8.55 -5.16 13.36
N ALA A 24 -8.72 -6.30 12.68
CA ALA A 24 -7.61 -7.18 12.32
C ALA A 24 -6.64 -6.49 11.32
N THR A 25 -7.15 -5.65 10.43
CA THR A 25 -6.32 -4.94 9.44
C THR A 25 -5.49 -3.82 10.07
N ASP A 26 -6.01 -3.12 11.09
CA ASP A 26 -5.23 -2.10 11.81
C ASP A 26 -4.02 -2.74 12.52
N ARG A 27 -4.20 -3.91 13.17
CA ARG A 27 -3.10 -4.64 13.81
C ARG A 27 -2.09 -5.20 12.80
N LEU A 28 -2.58 -5.68 11.65
CA LEU A 28 -1.69 -6.16 10.59
C LEU A 28 -0.87 -5.00 10.04
N ARG A 29 -1.50 -3.86 9.76
CA ARG A 29 -0.82 -2.67 9.26
C ARG A 29 0.24 -2.18 10.26
N GLU A 30 -0.06 -2.14 11.57
CA GLU A 30 0.92 -1.82 12.60
C GLU A 30 2.12 -2.78 12.57
N SER A 31 1.87 -4.10 12.45
CA SER A 31 2.92 -5.10 12.35
C SER A 31 3.76 -4.95 11.09
N ILE A 32 3.14 -4.61 9.96
CA ILE A 32 3.80 -4.31 8.69
C ILE A 32 4.76 -3.14 8.86
N PHE A 33 4.27 -2.02 9.34
CA PHE A 33 5.09 -0.82 9.48
C PHE A 33 6.17 -0.96 10.57
N SER A 34 5.92 -1.72 11.63
CA SER A 34 6.96 -2.10 12.59
C SER A 34 8.06 -2.96 11.94
N SER A 35 7.68 -3.87 11.05
CA SER A 35 8.63 -4.71 10.33
C SER A 35 9.45 -3.94 9.28
N LEU A 36 8.85 -2.96 8.62
CA LEU A 36 9.55 -2.07 7.68
C LEU A 36 10.50 -1.11 8.42
N GLY A 37 10.11 -0.66 9.61
CA GLY A 37 10.94 0.19 10.46
C GLY A 37 11.46 1.44 9.75
N ALA A 38 12.74 1.75 9.95
CA ALA A 38 13.41 2.92 9.36
C ALA A 38 13.57 2.84 7.83
N SER A 39 13.37 1.67 7.22
CA SER A 39 13.50 1.52 5.76
C SER A 39 12.42 2.26 4.95
N ILE A 40 11.44 2.88 5.63
CA ILE A 40 10.40 3.71 5.00
C ILE A 40 10.89 5.14 4.77
N GLU A 41 11.80 5.61 5.61
CA GLU A 41 12.28 6.98 5.58
C GLU A 41 12.92 7.30 4.23
N GLY A 42 12.47 8.39 3.62
CA GLY A 42 12.93 8.81 2.30
C GLY A 42 12.42 8.02 1.11
N CYS A 43 11.65 6.94 1.30
CA CYS A 43 11.09 6.15 0.20
C CYS A 43 10.07 6.92 -0.62
N LYS A 44 10.08 6.70 -1.94
CA LYS A 44 8.97 7.01 -2.84
C LYS A 44 8.02 5.81 -2.86
N VAL A 45 6.78 6.06 -2.49
CA VAL A 45 5.77 5.02 -2.27
C VAL A 45 4.71 5.04 -3.36
N ALA A 46 4.30 3.85 -3.84
CA ALA A 46 3.05 3.66 -4.59
C ALA A 46 2.08 2.83 -3.75
N ASP A 47 0.84 3.31 -3.62
CA ASP A 47 -0.27 2.61 -2.97
C ASP A 47 -1.27 2.21 -4.05
N LEU A 48 -1.19 0.96 -4.49
CA LEU A 48 -2.03 0.40 -5.56
C LEU A 48 -3.30 -0.19 -4.94
N PHE A 49 -4.46 0.14 -5.50
CA PHE A 49 -5.78 -0.12 -4.91
C PHE A 49 -5.92 0.59 -3.55
N ALA A 50 -5.60 1.89 -3.53
CA ALA A 50 -5.37 2.64 -2.30
C ALA A 50 -6.59 2.74 -1.37
N GLY A 51 -7.81 2.59 -1.88
CA GLY A 51 -9.02 2.71 -1.08
C GLY A 51 -9.07 4.05 -0.34
N THR A 52 -8.97 3.99 0.97
CA THR A 52 -8.92 5.17 1.85
C THR A 52 -7.53 5.77 2.01
N GLY A 53 -6.50 5.17 1.42
CA GLY A 53 -5.10 5.58 1.48
C GLY A 53 -4.35 5.12 2.72
N SER A 54 -4.82 4.08 3.39
CA SER A 54 -4.32 3.71 4.71
C SER A 54 -2.84 3.34 4.73
N TYR A 55 -2.32 2.70 3.68
CA TYR A 55 -0.91 2.32 3.58
C TYR A 55 -0.02 3.50 3.19
N GLY A 56 -0.35 4.20 2.11
CA GLY A 56 0.45 5.32 1.65
C GLY A 56 0.48 6.49 2.65
N LEU A 57 -0.63 6.77 3.33
CA LEU A 57 -0.70 7.80 4.37
C LEU A 57 0.08 7.42 5.63
N GLU A 58 0.05 6.15 6.02
CA GLU A 58 0.88 5.65 7.12
C GLU A 58 2.37 5.78 6.77
N ALA A 59 2.76 5.49 5.51
CA ALA A 59 4.13 5.66 5.03
C ALA A 59 4.58 7.13 5.12
N LEU A 60 3.76 8.08 4.65
CA LEU A 60 4.03 9.52 4.78
C LEU A 60 4.16 9.94 6.24
N SER A 61 3.26 9.46 7.11
CA SER A 61 3.32 9.71 8.56
C SER A 61 4.63 9.24 9.19
N ARG A 62 5.27 8.21 8.61
CA ARG A 62 6.52 7.61 9.08
C ARG A 62 7.77 8.07 8.32
N GLY A 63 7.67 9.10 7.49
CA GLY A 63 8.82 9.75 6.87
C GLY A 63 9.11 9.34 5.42
N ALA A 64 8.18 8.69 4.71
CA ALA A 64 8.31 8.51 3.28
C ALA A 64 8.43 9.88 2.58
N ALA A 65 9.26 9.97 1.54
CA ALA A 65 9.50 11.20 0.79
C ALA A 65 8.28 11.62 -0.02
N SER A 66 7.55 10.64 -0.57
CA SER A 66 6.30 10.88 -1.31
C SER A 66 5.43 9.63 -1.35
N SER A 67 4.14 9.81 -1.62
CA SER A 67 3.21 8.71 -1.87
C SER A 67 2.28 9.02 -3.02
N THR A 68 2.16 8.08 -3.98
CA THR A 68 1.21 8.14 -5.08
C THR A 68 0.15 7.08 -4.85
N PHE A 69 -1.11 7.50 -4.83
CA PHE A 69 -2.27 6.66 -4.55
C PHE A 69 -3.02 6.38 -5.84
N PHE A 70 -3.28 5.11 -6.15
CA PHE A 70 -4.04 4.69 -7.32
C PHE A 70 -5.36 4.07 -6.89
N GLU A 71 -6.46 4.66 -7.33
CA GLU A 71 -7.83 4.26 -6.96
C GLU A 71 -8.79 4.60 -8.10
N THR A 72 -9.84 3.81 -8.28
CA THR A 72 -10.88 4.01 -9.30
C THR A 72 -12.26 4.26 -8.71
N ASP A 73 -12.53 3.77 -7.50
CA ASP A 73 -13.84 3.97 -6.87
C ASP A 73 -14.04 5.43 -6.42
N HIS A 74 -15.11 6.05 -6.88
CA HIS A 74 -15.40 7.45 -6.61
C HIS A 74 -15.64 7.77 -5.12
N ALA A 75 -16.25 6.85 -4.39
CA ALA A 75 -16.53 7.05 -2.96
C ALA A 75 -15.22 6.93 -2.16
N ALA A 76 -14.37 5.96 -2.50
CA ALA A 76 -13.04 5.82 -1.93
C ALA A 76 -12.17 7.04 -2.25
N LEU A 77 -12.14 7.52 -3.51
CA LEU A 77 -11.40 8.71 -3.93
C LEU A 77 -11.80 9.97 -3.13
N THR A 78 -13.10 10.13 -2.86
CA THR A 78 -13.59 11.25 -2.05
C THR A 78 -13.05 11.20 -0.62
N CYS A 79 -13.06 10.01 -0.01
CA CYS A 79 -12.50 9.80 1.33
C CYS A 79 -10.98 9.96 1.32
N LEU A 80 -10.30 9.37 0.34
CA LEU A 80 -8.85 9.43 0.17
C LEU A 80 -8.33 10.88 0.12
N ARG A 81 -8.93 11.74 -0.73
CA ARG A 81 -8.54 13.15 -0.82
C ARG A 81 -8.67 13.89 0.51
N GLN A 82 -9.74 13.61 1.27
CA GLN A 82 -9.93 14.20 2.61
C GLN A 82 -8.89 13.67 3.61
N ASN A 83 -8.56 12.39 3.55
CA ASN A 83 -7.57 11.75 4.39
C ASN A 83 -6.16 12.28 4.09
N VAL A 84 -5.81 12.46 2.81
CA VAL A 84 -4.57 13.10 2.37
C VAL A 84 -4.44 14.48 3.01
N GLN A 85 -5.44 15.34 2.84
CA GLN A 85 -5.41 16.70 3.41
C GLN A 85 -5.27 16.71 4.94
N ALA A 86 -5.95 15.79 5.64
CA ALA A 86 -5.86 15.67 7.09
C ALA A 86 -4.46 15.23 7.54
N THR A 87 -3.90 14.22 6.86
CA THR A 87 -2.56 13.67 7.17
C THR A 87 -1.46 14.69 6.90
N ILE A 88 -1.49 15.34 5.73
CA ILE A 88 -0.52 16.38 5.34
C ILE A 88 -0.51 17.52 6.36
N ARG A 89 -1.69 18.00 6.77
CA ARG A 89 -1.79 19.02 7.83
C ARG A 89 -1.24 18.53 9.17
N SER A 90 -1.59 17.31 9.56
CA SER A 90 -1.14 16.73 10.84
C SER A 90 0.39 16.53 10.89
N CYS A 91 1.00 16.23 9.76
CA CYS A 91 2.45 16.06 9.65
C CYS A 91 3.23 17.36 9.37
N ASN A 92 2.53 18.46 9.08
CA ASN A 92 3.11 19.71 8.57
C ASN A 92 4.00 19.48 7.34
N LEU A 93 3.44 18.79 6.34
CA LEU A 93 4.09 18.42 5.09
C LEU A 93 3.53 19.24 3.92
N ASP A 94 4.27 19.28 2.82
CA ASP A 94 3.79 19.82 1.56
C ASP A 94 2.79 18.87 0.91
N ILE A 95 1.72 19.40 0.33
CA ILE A 95 0.68 18.61 -0.37
C ILE A 95 1.25 17.93 -1.62
N ASP A 96 2.26 18.47 -2.24
CA ASP A 96 2.86 17.97 -3.49
C ASP A 96 3.52 16.60 -3.35
N ILE A 97 3.82 16.17 -2.11
CA ILE A 97 4.35 14.82 -1.85
C ILE A 97 3.27 13.72 -1.87
N ALA A 98 1.98 14.08 -1.95
CA ALA A 98 0.85 13.15 -1.91
C ALA A 98 0.00 13.27 -3.17
N GLN A 99 0.25 12.42 -4.16
CA GLN A 99 -0.45 12.45 -5.43
C GLN A 99 -1.58 11.42 -5.49
N VAL A 100 -2.81 11.88 -5.75
CA VAL A 100 -3.98 11.00 -5.96
C VAL A 100 -4.25 10.86 -7.46
N VAL A 101 -4.16 9.63 -7.97
CA VAL A 101 -4.35 9.26 -9.37
C VAL A 101 -5.64 8.44 -9.51
N ALA A 102 -6.69 9.07 -10.03
CA ALA A 102 -7.98 8.43 -10.29
C ALA A 102 -7.90 7.58 -11.57
N ARG A 103 -7.21 6.42 -11.51
CA ARG A 103 -6.92 5.61 -12.68
C ARG A 103 -6.70 4.14 -12.30
N ASP A 104 -7.07 3.24 -13.21
CA ASP A 104 -6.77 1.82 -13.11
C ASP A 104 -5.25 1.58 -13.10
N VAL A 105 -4.80 0.67 -12.24
CA VAL A 105 -3.38 0.29 -12.10
C VAL A 105 -2.81 -0.33 -13.37
N PHE A 106 -3.64 -0.94 -14.21
CA PHE A 106 -3.25 -1.52 -15.50
C PHE A 106 -3.16 -0.50 -16.65
N THR A 107 -3.57 0.75 -16.44
CA THR A 107 -3.44 1.78 -17.47
C THR A 107 -1.97 2.12 -17.71
N PRO A 108 -1.48 2.09 -18.96
CA PRO A 108 -0.09 2.40 -19.28
C PRO A 108 0.36 3.74 -18.71
N ARG A 109 1.57 3.75 -18.19
CA ARG A 109 2.24 4.92 -17.59
C ARG A 109 3.53 5.22 -18.34
N SER A 110 4.08 6.40 -18.09
CA SER A 110 5.48 6.67 -18.37
C SER A 110 6.33 5.55 -17.74
N ASN A 111 7.12 4.87 -18.55
CA ASN A 111 7.86 3.65 -18.18
C ASN A 111 9.13 3.94 -17.36
N THR A 112 9.12 4.95 -16.50
CA THR A 112 10.29 5.24 -15.66
C THR A 112 10.09 4.63 -14.29
N PRO A 113 10.89 3.64 -13.89
CA PRO A 113 10.87 3.11 -12.52
C PRO A 113 11.08 4.23 -11.52
N SER A 114 10.23 4.31 -10.50
CA SER A 114 10.20 5.49 -9.64
C SER A 114 9.95 5.18 -8.17
N TYR A 115 9.54 3.95 -7.81
CA TYR A 115 9.11 3.65 -6.45
C TYR A 115 10.02 2.64 -5.76
N ASP A 116 10.33 2.95 -4.50
CA ASP A 116 11.13 2.11 -3.60
C ASP A 116 10.26 1.10 -2.86
N LEU A 117 9.01 1.48 -2.55
CA LEU A 117 8.07 0.67 -1.81
C LEU A 117 6.70 0.74 -2.48
N ILE A 118 6.11 -0.43 -2.74
CA ILE A 118 4.81 -0.56 -3.39
C ILE A 118 3.89 -1.36 -2.47
N PHE A 119 2.75 -0.78 -2.12
CA PHE A 119 1.69 -1.48 -1.41
C PHE A 119 0.65 -1.99 -2.40
N LEU A 120 0.17 -3.20 -2.16
CA LEU A 120 -0.83 -3.89 -2.97
C LEU A 120 -1.85 -4.56 -2.04
N ASP A 121 -3.04 -3.97 -1.94
CA ASP A 121 -4.17 -4.48 -1.14
C ASP A 121 -5.46 -4.53 -1.98
N PRO A 122 -5.48 -5.34 -3.06
CA PRO A 122 -6.67 -5.48 -3.90
C PRO A 122 -7.69 -6.40 -3.24
N PRO A 123 -8.94 -6.41 -3.72
CA PRO A 123 -9.92 -7.41 -3.35
C PRO A 123 -9.38 -8.84 -3.54
N TYR A 124 -9.74 -9.76 -2.64
CA TYR A 124 -9.15 -11.11 -2.60
C TYR A 124 -9.42 -11.97 -3.85
N ASP A 125 -10.53 -11.75 -4.54
CA ASP A 125 -10.86 -12.34 -5.84
C ASP A 125 -9.87 -11.92 -6.93
N VAL A 126 -9.45 -10.66 -6.92
CA VAL A 126 -8.42 -10.14 -7.85
C VAL A 126 -7.07 -10.79 -7.61
N ILE A 127 -6.69 -11.02 -6.33
CA ILE A 127 -5.40 -11.64 -5.99
C ILE A 127 -5.30 -13.07 -6.51
N ALA A 128 -6.34 -13.87 -6.27
CA ALA A 128 -6.29 -15.32 -6.53
C ALA A 128 -6.00 -15.65 -8.00
N GLU A 129 -6.48 -14.81 -8.92
CA GLU A 129 -6.43 -15.09 -10.36
C GLU A 129 -5.39 -14.25 -11.10
N ASN A 130 -5.04 -13.07 -10.58
CA ASN A 130 -4.35 -12.06 -11.36
C ASN A 130 -3.03 -11.55 -10.76
N LEU A 131 -2.54 -12.10 -9.65
CA LEU A 131 -1.38 -11.50 -8.96
C LEU A 131 -0.13 -11.44 -9.86
N GLN A 132 0.16 -12.50 -10.63
CA GLN A 132 1.27 -12.51 -11.58
C GLN A 132 1.11 -11.39 -12.63
N LEU A 133 -0.09 -11.22 -13.18
CA LEU A 133 -0.39 -10.17 -14.16
C LEU A 133 -0.26 -8.76 -13.56
N ILE A 134 -0.65 -8.58 -12.29
CA ILE A 134 -0.46 -7.30 -11.58
C ILE A 134 1.03 -6.98 -11.47
N PHE A 135 1.86 -7.96 -11.10
CA PHE A 135 3.30 -7.76 -11.05
C PHE A 135 3.87 -7.39 -12.42
N GLU A 136 3.50 -8.09 -13.47
CA GLU A 136 3.98 -7.85 -14.83
C GLU A 136 3.55 -6.49 -15.39
N LYS A 137 2.28 -6.14 -15.25
CA LYS A 137 1.69 -4.99 -15.93
C LYS A 137 1.66 -3.70 -15.09
N ALA A 138 1.53 -3.83 -13.77
CA ALA A 138 1.39 -2.68 -12.89
C ALA A 138 2.63 -2.40 -12.04
N ILE A 139 3.33 -3.43 -11.56
CA ILE A 139 4.45 -3.28 -10.64
C ILE A 139 5.79 -3.16 -11.37
N ASN A 140 6.11 -4.12 -12.26
CA ASN A 140 7.40 -4.14 -12.95
C ASN A 140 7.75 -2.83 -13.68
N PRO A 141 6.81 -2.14 -14.34
CA PRO A 141 7.11 -0.88 -15.03
C PRO A 141 7.48 0.28 -14.10
N ILE A 142 7.08 0.24 -12.83
CA ILE A 142 7.25 1.34 -11.88
C ILE A 142 8.21 1.04 -10.73
N ALA A 143 8.54 -0.22 -10.49
CA ALA A 143 9.40 -0.65 -9.40
C ALA A 143 10.88 -0.40 -9.71
N LEU A 144 11.61 0.24 -8.80
CA LEU A 144 13.07 0.26 -8.85
C LEU A 144 13.65 -1.15 -8.71
N ALA A 145 14.89 -1.36 -9.14
CA ALA A 145 15.55 -2.65 -8.98
C ALA A 145 15.65 -3.11 -7.51
N SER A 146 15.78 -2.17 -6.59
CA SER A 146 15.81 -2.40 -5.14
C SER A 146 14.43 -2.34 -4.47
N ALA A 147 13.36 -2.18 -5.25
CA ALA A 147 12.01 -1.99 -4.69
C ALA A 147 11.56 -3.19 -3.88
N ARG A 148 10.76 -2.91 -2.87
CA ARG A 148 9.97 -3.91 -2.13
C ARG A 148 8.50 -3.76 -2.46
N VAL A 149 7.83 -4.89 -2.62
CA VAL A 149 6.39 -4.96 -2.85
C VAL A 149 5.75 -5.66 -1.67
N LEU A 150 4.83 -4.99 -1.02
CA LEU A 150 4.04 -5.55 0.06
C LEU A 150 2.66 -5.88 -0.45
N VAL A 151 2.28 -7.16 -0.34
CA VAL A 151 0.98 -7.68 -0.78
C VAL A 151 0.20 -8.15 0.44
N GLU A 152 -0.99 -7.57 0.69
CA GLU A 152 -1.95 -8.11 1.67
C GLU A 152 -2.78 -9.21 1.00
N LEU A 153 -2.89 -10.36 1.66
CA LEU A 153 -3.59 -11.54 1.12
C LEU A 153 -4.08 -12.47 2.22
N PRO A 154 -4.96 -13.44 1.91
CA PRO A 154 -5.32 -14.50 2.85
C PRO A 154 -4.10 -15.30 3.30
N GLY A 155 -4.01 -15.59 4.60
CA GLY A 155 -2.80 -16.17 5.21
C GLY A 155 -2.43 -17.56 4.74
N ASN A 156 -3.34 -18.27 4.07
CA ASN A 156 -3.06 -19.59 3.48
C ASN A 156 -2.41 -19.53 2.09
N LEU A 157 -2.27 -18.32 1.51
CA LEU A 157 -1.67 -18.13 0.20
C LEU A 157 -0.19 -17.79 0.31
N GLU A 158 0.58 -18.30 -0.65
CA GLU A 158 2.01 -18.00 -0.82
C GLU A 158 2.34 -18.03 -2.32
N PRO A 159 1.82 -17.06 -3.08
CA PRO A 159 1.99 -17.04 -4.53
C PRO A 159 3.45 -16.89 -4.94
N LYS A 160 3.90 -17.73 -5.85
CA LYS A 160 5.20 -17.57 -6.51
C LYS A 160 5.03 -16.60 -7.67
N ILE A 161 5.88 -15.58 -7.72
CA ILE A 161 5.86 -14.54 -8.74
C ILE A 161 7.18 -14.61 -9.51
N SER A 162 7.11 -14.62 -10.84
CA SER A 162 8.30 -14.61 -11.69
C SER A 162 9.14 -13.36 -11.41
N ASP A 163 10.46 -13.53 -11.32
CA ASP A 163 11.45 -12.47 -11.02
C ASP A 163 11.36 -11.83 -9.64
N TRP A 164 10.51 -12.38 -8.76
CA TRP A 164 10.35 -11.91 -7.38
C TRP A 164 10.41 -13.06 -6.39
N GLN A 165 11.06 -12.84 -5.27
CA GLN A 165 11.12 -13.79 -4.17
C GLN A 165 10.49 -13.20 -2.91
N ILE A 166 9.92 -14.07 -2.07
CA ILE A 166 9.37 -13.68 -0.79
C ILE A 166 10.52 -13.44 0.18
N LEU A 167 10.71 -12.18 0.59
CA LEU A 167 11.67 -11.80 1.61
C LEU A 167 11.13 -12.13 3.02
N ARG A 168 9.85 -11.87 3.27
CA ARG A 168 9.25 -12.03 4.60
C ARG A 168 7.73 -12.15 4.54
N ARG A 169 7.19 -12.96 5.48
CA ARG A 169 5.77 -12.99 5.82
C ARG A 169 5.53 -12.23 7.14
N ILE A 170 4.46 -11.43 7.19
CA ILE A 170 3.99 -10.72 8.37
C ILE A 170 2.55 -11.17 8.65
N GLY A 171 2.32 -11.69 9.86
CA GLY A 171 1.07 -12.32 10.24
C GLY A 171 1.14 -13.84 10.21
N LYS A 172 0.00 -14.49 10.50
CA LYS A 172 -0.07 -15.96 10.60
C LYS A 172 -0.51 -16.59 9.29
N ALA A 173 0.10 -17.69 8.91
CA ALA A 173 -0.27 -18.50 7.74
C ALA A 173 -1.60 -19.28 7.99
N ARG A 174 -2.71 -18.56 8.14
CA ARG A 174 -4.04 -19.13 8.41
C ARG A 174 -5.06 -18.53 7.44
N LYS A 175 -5.93 -19.41 6.89
CA LYS A 175 -6.94 -19.04 5.88
C LYS A 175 -7.88 -17.92 6.34
N ASP A 176 -8.24 -17.91 7.62
CA ASP A 176 -9.20 -16.98 8.24
C ASP A 176 -8.55 -15.63 8.67
N LYS A 177 -7.25 -15.47 8.47
CA LYS A 177 -6.52 -14.26 8.88
C LYS A 177 -5.84 -13.59 7.69
N PRO A 178 -5.91 -12.26 7.59
CA PRO A 178 -5.08 -11.53 6.65
C PRO A 178 -3.62 -11.64 7.05
N THR A 179 -2.76 -11.67 6.05
CA THR A 179 -1.30 -11.66 6.18
C THR A 179 -0.72 -10.72 5.13
N ALA A 180 0.53 -10.34 5.28
CA ALA A 180 1.25 -9.64 4.25
C ALA A 180 2.52 -10.40 3.86
N LEU A 181 2.82 -10.42 2.57
CA LEU A 181 4.10 -10.87 2.04
C LEU A 181 4.87 -9.67 1.52
N ILE A 182 6.15 -9.61 1.88
CA ILE A 182 7.08 -8.66 1.28
C ILE A 182 7.88 -9.40 0.24
N TYR A 183 7.82 -8.89 -1.00
CA TYR A 183 8.62 -9.38 -2.13
C TYR A 183 9.77 -8.43 -2.43
N GLU A 184 10.86 -9.00 -2.92
CA GLU A 184 11.99 -8.29 -3.53
C GLU A 184 12.36 -8.97 -4.85
N ARG A 185 13.13 -8.27 -5.71
CA ARG A 185 13.61 -8.87 -6.97
C ARG A 185 14.48 -10.09 -6.68
N SER A 186 14.24 -11.17 -7.41
CA SER A 186 15.15 -12.33 -7.43
C SER A 186 16.52 -11.89 -7.97
N ARG A 187 17.60 -12.40 -7.36
CA ARG A 187 18.96 -12.14 -7.81
C ARG A 187 19.35 -13.03 -8.99
#